data_77ad75cea5f0e4e05d1f3e4b68af21b2
#
_entry.id   77ad75cea5f0e4e05d1f3e4b68af21b2
#
_cell.length_a   1.000
_cell.length_b   1.000
_cell.length_c   1.000
_cell.angle_alpha   90.00
_cell.angle_beta   90.00
_cell.angle_gamma   90.00
#
_symmetry.space_group_name_H-M   'P 1'
#
loop_
_entity.id
_entity.type
_entity.pdbx_description
1 polymer ?
#
loop_
_entity_poly.entity_id
_entity_poly.type
_entity_poly.pdbx_seq_one_letter_code
_entity_poly.pdbx_strand_id
1 'polypeptide(L)'
;YVAILRGLVGIFMFGVQTYFLSKSFGYLIRICLFTIDSTILNNEFFLIFVLGLSFIDWLSLILSLWIQYLLFSNGQNAIKSIINFSTNFVYFGLIVFLIIMISENFSEIQGSFINLYKNEILFSNDNLIALATVAGTFFTFFSILIVNFGDFSRYVKNEKELKKGNLSVFLNLIIFSFLTVLIVLGADIIFDKKLIAVQGLLTNPTDIIGKFDNIQITIIVLLFIVVASASTNLVANY
;
A
#
# COMPACT_ATOMS: atom_id res chain seq x y z
N TYR A 1 -2.06 -17.44 26.14
CA TYR A 1 -3.10 -16.94 25.22
C TYR A 1 -2.61 -15.76 24.38
N VAL A 2 -1.98 -14.74 24.98
CA VAL A 2 -1.52 -13.55 24.25
C VAL A 2 -0.50 -13.89 23.15
N ALA A 3 0.45 -14.78 23.41
CA ALA A 3 1.45 -15.19 22.42
C ALA A 3 0.83 -15.90 21.20
N ILE A 4 -0.19 -16.75 21.44
CA ILE A 4 -0.92 -17.42 20.36
C ILE A 4 -1.69 -16.41 19.53
N LEU A 5 -2.39 -15.46 20.17
CA LEU A 5 -3.11 -14.40 19.47
C LEU A 5 -2.17 -13.56 18.60
N ARG A 6 -1.01 -13.18 19.14
CA ARG A 6 0.05 -12.46 18.38
C ARG A 6 0.50 -13.25 17.16
N GLY A 7 0.75 -14.57 17.35
CA GLY A 7 1.16 -15.42 16.24
C GLY A 7 0.10 -15.50 15.14
N LEU A 8 -1.17 -15.67 15.50
CA LEU A 8 -2.27 -15.72 14.53
C LEU A 8 -2.43 -14.39 13.78
N VAL A 9 -2.43 -13.26 14.48
CA VAL A 9 -2.50 -11.92 13.86
C VAL A 9 -1.29 -11.67 12.97
N GLY A 10 -0.09 -12.05 13.41
CA GLY A 10 1.15 -11.93 12.62
C GLY A 10 1.08 -12.73 11.33
N ILE A 11 0.65 -14.00 11.37
CA ILE A 11 0.49 -14.84 10.17
C ILE A 11 -0.51 -14.20 9.20
N PHE A 12 -1.65 -13.74 9.70
CA PHE A 12 -2.67 -13.09 8.88
C PHE A 12 -2.12 -11.82 8.20
N MET A 13 -1.50 -10.94 8.96
CA MET A 13 -0.93 -9.69 8.44
C MET A 13 0.22 -9.93 7.46
N PHE A 14 1.07 -10.92 7.74
CA PHE A 14 2.12 -11.36 6.82
C PHE A 14 1.52 -11.79 5.47
N GLY A 15 0.45 -12.58 5.49
CA GLY A 15 -0.25 -13.02 4.29
C GLY A 15 -0.80 -11.85 3.47
N VAL A 16 -1.50 -10.89 4.13
CA VAL A 16 -2.06 -9.70 3.49
C VAL A 16 -0.97 -8.85 2.83
N GLN A 17 0.10 -8.55 3.57
CA GLN A 17 1.21 -7.73 3.05
C GLN A 17 1.98 -8.44 1.93
N THR A 18 2.16 -9.76 2.04
CA THR A 18 2.78 -10.57 0.98
C THR A 18 1.93 -10.56 -0.29
N TYR A 19 0.61 -10.59 -0.16
CA TYR A 19 -0.30 -10.46 -1.30
C TYR A 19 -0.13 -9.11 -2.02
N PHE A 20 -0.11 -7.98 -1.30
CA PHE A 20 0.12 -6.67 -1.91
C PHE A 20 1.50 -6.58 -2.57
N LEU A 21 2.53 -7.12 -1.93
CA LEU A 21 3.87 -7.19 -2.50
C LEU A 21 3.88 -8.01 -3.80
N SER A 22 3.23 -9.18 -3.80
CA SER A 22 3.15 -10.06 -4.97
C SER A 22 2.40 -9.42 -6.14
N LYS A 23 1.34 -8.65 -5.86
CA LYS A 23 0.62 -7.89 -6.89
C LYS A 23 1.53 -6.88 -7.58
N SER A 24 2.29 -6.09 -6.80
CA SER A 24 3.22 -5.11 -7.35
C SER A 24 4.33 -5.78 -8.19
N PHE A 25 4.88 -6.89 -7.73
CA PHE A 25 5.82 -7.70 -8.53
C PHE A 25 5.18 -8.26 -9.78
N GLY A 26 3.94 -8.76 -9.69
CA GLY A 26 3.21 -9.28 -10.83
C GLY A 26 3.05 -8.23 -11.94
N TYR A 27 2.73 -6.98 -11.58
CA TYR A 27 2.68 -5.87 -12.53
C TYR A 27 4.05 -5.58 -13.14
N LEU A 28 5.12 -5.52 -12.34
CA LEU A 28 6.47 -5.32 -12.85
C LEU A 28 6.89 -6.42 -13.83
N ILE A 29 6.62 -7.68 -13.52
CA ILE A 29 6.93 -8.81 -14.40
C ILE A 29 6.16 -8.68 -15.72
N ARG A 30 4.86 -8.35 -15.66
CA ARG A 30 4.05 -8.16 -16.88
C ARG A 30 4.58 -7.02 -17.75
N ILE A 31 4.97 -5.89 -17.16
CA ILE A 31 5.56 -4.77 -17.89
C ILE A 31 6.89 -5.19 -18.51
N CYS A 32 7.75 -5.87 -17.79
CA CYS A 32 9.02 -6.37 -18.34
C CYS A 32 8.79 -7.34 -19.51
N LEU A 33 7.86 -8.27 -19.39
CA LEU A 33 7.52 -9.19 -20.47
C LEU A 33 6.95 -8.46 -21.68
N PHE A 34 6.06 -7.50 -21.46
CA PHE A 34 5.45 -6.69 -22.52
C PHE A 34 6.48 -5.84 -23.27
N THR A 35 7.51 -5.33 -22.58
CA THR A 35 8.59 -4.55 -23.21
C THR A 35 9.55 -5.40 -24.05
N ILE A 36 9.68 -6.71 -23.71
CA ILE A 36 10.48 -7.65 -24.51
C ILE A 36 9.71 -8.05 -25.77
N ASP A 37 8.48 -8.51 -25.60
CA ASP A 37 7.58 -8.86 -26.69
C ASP A 37 6.11 -8.79 -26.20
N SER A 38 5.33 -7.91 -26.82
CA SER A 38 3.91 -7.70 -26.50
C SER A 38 3.04 -8.95 -26.68
N THR A 39 3.48 -9.93 -27.47
CA THR A 39 2.75 -11.15 -27.75
C THR A 39 2.94 -12.25 -26.71
N ILE A 40 4.00 -12.16 -25.89
CA ILE A 40 4.31 -13.17 -24.86
C ILE A 40 3.14 -13.36 -23.89
N LEU A 41 2.50 -12.26 -23.46
CA LEU A 41 1.40 -12.30 -22.48
C LEU A 41 0.13 -12.98 -23.03
N ASN A 42 0.00 -13.12 -24.36
CA ASN A 42 -1.13 -13.79 -25.01
C ASN A 42 -0.93 -15.30 -25.11
N ASN A 43 0.21 -15.83 -24.68
CA ASN A 43 0.45 -17.26 -24.69
C ASN A 43 -0.49 -17.96 -23.70
N GLU A 44 -1.08 -19.08 -24.13
CA GLU A 44 -2.04 -19.87 -23.34
C GLU A 44 -1.50 -20.25 -21.95
N PHE A 45 -0.19 -20.46 -21.83
CA PHE A 45 0.46 -20.79 -20.57
C PHE A 45 0.27 -19.69 -19.49
N PHE A 46 0.31 -18.41 -19.87
CA PHE A 46 0.09 -17.29 -18.94
C PHE A 46 -1.39 -17.03 -18.64
N LEU A 47 -2.29 -17.61 -19.43
CA LEU A 47 -3.74 -17.51 -19.24
C LEU A 47 -4.30 -18.62 -18.35
N ILE A 48 -3.50 -19.60 -17.95
CA ILE A 48 -3.94 -20.65 -17.03
C ILE A 48 -4.10 -20.08 -15.63
N PHE A 49 -5.29 -20.28 -15.06
CA PHE A 49 -5.60 -19.90 -13.68
C PHE A 49 -5.65 -21.14 -12.80
N VAL A 50 -4.84 -21.14 -11.74
CA VAL A 50 -4.86 -22.17 -10.68
C VAL A 50 -5.18 -21.49 -9.36
N LEU A 51 -6.22 -21.94 -8.67
CA LEU A 51 -6.70 -21.35 -7.41
C LEU A 51 -7.00 -19.83 -7.50
N GLY A 52 -7.44 -19.37 -8.67
CA GLY A 52 -7.76 -17.94 -8.90
C GLY A 52 -6.55 -17.04 -9.18
N LEU A 53 -5.34 -17.60 -9.30
CA LEU A 53 -4.11 -16.88 -9.62
C LEU A 53 -3.57 -17.33 -10.98
N SER A 54 -3.09 -16.38 -11.80
CA SER A 54 -2.38 -16.68 -13.04
C SER A 54 -0.97 -17.21 -12.74
N PHE A 55 -0.31 -17.80 -13.74
CA PHE A 55 1.07 -18.25 -13.60
C PHE A 55 2.02 -17.12 -13.13
N ILE A 56 1.84 -15.92 -13.67
CA ILE A 56 2.65 -14.75 -13.26
C ILE A 56 2.39 -14.39 -11.80
N ASP A 57 1.15 -14.47 -11.34
CA ASP A 57 0.79 -14.18 -9.95
C ASP A 57 1.43 -15.20 -8.99
N TRP A 58 1.47 -16.48 -9.36
CA TRP A 58 2.19 -17.52 -8.62
C TRP A 58 3.70 -17.27 -8.56
N LEU A 59 4.29 -16.93 -9.71
CA LEU A 59 5.72 -16.60 -9.78
C LEU A 59 6.05 -15.39 -8.90
N SER A 60 5.23 -14.35 -8.97
CA SER A 60 5.40 -13.14 -8.14
C SER A 60 5.23 -13.40 -6.65
N LEU A 61 4.30 -14.30 -6.28
CA LEU A 61 4.10 -14.72 -4.89
C LEU A 61 5.34 -15.44 -4.35
N ILE A 62 5.84 -16.43 -5.10
CA ILE A 62 7.05 -17.19 -4.72
C ILE A 62 8.25 -16.26 -4.60
N LEU A 63 8.44 -15.35 -5.56
CA LEU A 63 9.52 -14.36 -5.54
C LEU A 63 9.40 -13.44 -4.31
N SER A 64 8.19 -12.98 -4.00
CA SER A 64 7.92 -12.15 -2.83
C SER A 64 8.26 -12.86 -1.52
N LEU A 65 7.86 -14.12 -1.38
CA LEU A 65 8.19 -14.96 -0.21
C LEU A 65 9.71 -15.17 -0.10
N TRP A 66 10.38 -15.44 -1.21
CA TRP A 66 11.82 -15.65 -1.24
C TRP A 66 12.59 -14.39 -0.82
N ILE A 67 12.21 -13.22 -1.35
CA ILE A 67 12.81 -11.93 -0.96
C ILE A 67 12.61 -11.67 0.53
N GLN A 68 11.39 -11.87 1.04
CA GLN A 68 11.11 -11.69 2.45
C GLN A 68 11.94 -12.64 3.33
N TYR A 69 12.06 -13.90 2.94
CA TYR A 69 12.93 -14.85 3.63
C TYR A 69 14.39 -14.36 3.68
N LEU A 70 14.92 -13.88 2.57
CA LEU A 70 16.28 -13.31 2.54
C LEU A 70 16.41 -12.08 3.46
N LEU A 71 15.41 -11.19 3.46
CA LEU A 71 15.42 -10.01 4.33
C LEU A 71 15.40 -10.40 5.80
N PHE A 72 14.57 -11.37 6.20
CA PHE A 72 14.52 -11.86 7.58
C PHE A 72 15.78 -12.59 8.01
N SER A 73 16.45 -13.31 7.10
CA SER A 73 17.66 -14.08 7.41
C SER A 73 18.90 -13.22 7.71
N ASN A 74 18.89 -11.95 7.28
CA ASN A 74 20.04 -11.04 7.45
C ASN A 74 20.19 -10.43 8.87
N GLY A 75 19.28 -10.75 9.78
CA GLY A 75 19.35 -10.34 11.18
C GLY A 75 18.91 -8.89 11.46
N GLN A 76 18.79 -8.57 12.76
CA GLN A 76 18.15 -7.34 13.27
C GLN A 76 18.76 -6.04 12.75
N ASN A 77 20.09 -5.97 12.64
CA ASN A 77 20.76 -4.74 12.23
C ASN A 77 20.51 -4.40 10.76
N ALA A 78 20.49 -5.42 9.91
CA ALA A 78 20.16 -5.26 8.50
C ALA A 78 18.70 -4.81 8.32
N ILE A 79 17.77 -5.43 9.06
CA ILE A 79 16.35 -5.07 9.02
C ILE A 79 16.12 -3.61 9.44
N LYS A 80 16.75 -3.14 10.53
CA LYS A 80 16.68 -1.72 10.95
C LYS A 80 17.18 -0.76 9.87
N SER A 81 18.28 -1.10 9.22
CA SER A 81 18.84 -0.28 8.14
C SER A 81 17.89 -0.21 6.95
N ILE A 82 17.29 -1.34 6.55
CA ILE A 82 16.32 -1.42 5.46
C ILE A 82 15.06 -0.62 5.79
N ILE A 83 14.53 -0.72 7.00
CA ILE A 83 13.34 0.02 7.44
C ILE A 83 13.61 1.53 7.40
N ASN A 84 14.75 2.00 7.91
CA ASN A 84 15.10 3.41 7.90
C ASN A 84 15.25 3.96 6.47
N PHE A 85 15.89 3.21 5.58
CA PHE A 85 15.97 3.56 4.16
C PHE A 85 14.60 3.61 3.51
N SER A 86 13.81 2.55 3.71
CA SER A 86 12.48 2.40 3.10
C SER A 86 11.53 3.50 3.52
N THR A 87 11.56 3.94 4.77
CA THR A 87 10.68 5.00 5.25
C THR A 87 10.87 6.29 4.46
N ASN A 88 12.11 6.75 4.30
CA ASN A 88 12.41 7.96 3.55
C ASN A 88 12.10 7.79 2.06
N PHE A 89 12.41 6.62 1.50
CA PHE A 89 12.16 6.30 0.10
C PHE A 89 10.65 6.28 -0.21
N VAL A 90 9.82 5.69 0.66
CA VAL A 90 8.37 5.61 0.49
C VAL A 90 7.72 7.00 0.56
N TYR A 91 8.10 7.84 1.52
CA TYR A 91 7.60 9.21 1.59
C TYR A 91 7.94 10.02 0.33
N PHE A 92 9.18 9.90 -0.12
CA PHE A 92 9.60 10.54 -1.38
C PHE A 92 8.76 10.05 -2.55
N GLY A 93 8.53 8.74 -2.68
CA GLY A 93 7.71 8.15 -3.73
C GLY A 93 6.26 8.62 -3.68
N LEU A 94 5.65 8.70 -2.49
CA LEU A 94 4.29 9.22 -2.32
C LEU A 94 4.18 10.69 -2.75
N ILE A 95 5.16 11.52 -2.39
CA ILE A 95 5.17 12.93 -2.80
C ILE A 95 5.32 13.05 -4.32
N VAL A 96 6.23 12.29 -4.93
CA VAL A 96 6.39 12.27 -6.39
C VAL A 96 5.10 11.81 -7.06
N PHE A 97 4.48 10.75 -6.57
CA PHE A 97 3.22 10.25 -7.09
C PHE A 97 2.09 11.29 -6.96
N LEU A 98 2.00 11.95 -5.82
CA LEU A 98 1.05 13.05 -5.61
C LEU A 98 1.28 14.21 -6.59
N ILE A 99 2.53 14.61 -6.81
CA ILE A 99 2.86 15.68 -7.77
C ILE A 99 2.41 15.29 -9.18
N ILE A 100 2.64 14.06 -9.60
CA ILE A 100 2.19 13.55 -10.91
C ILE A 100 0.66 13.64 -11.02
N MET A 101 -0.07 13.25 -9.96
CA MET A 101 -1.53 13.30 -9.95
C MET A 101 -2.09 14.72 -9.98
N ILE A 102 -1.44 15.65 -9.29
CA ILE A 102 -1.95 17.02 -9.11
C ILE A 102 -1.53 17.95 -10.24
N SER A 103 -0.39 17.73 -10.89
CA SER A 103 0.25 18.70 -11.80
C SER A 103 -0.65 19.24 -12.91
N GLU A 104 -1.54 18.42 -13.46
CA GLU A 104 -2.42 18.79 -14.57
C GLU A 104 -3.88 19.07 -14.13
N ASN A 105 -4.26 18.70 -12.90
CA ASN A 105 -5.67 18.68 -12.48
C ASN A 105 -5.92 19.33 -11.12
N PHE A 106 -5.04 20.22 -10.67
CA PHE A 106 -5.10 20.80 -9.32
C PHE A 106 -6.45 21.47 -9.00
N SER A 107 -6.98 22.28 -9.90
CA SER A 107 -8.25 23.00 -9.69
C SER A 107 -9.46 22.07 -9.54
N GLU A 108 -9.47 20.97 -10.26
CA GLU A 108 -10.56 20.00 -10.21
C GLU A 108 -10.48 19.14 -8.97
N ILE A 109 -9.27 18.71 -8.58
CA ILE A 109 -9.03 18.00 -7.32
C ILE A 109 -9.44 18.87 -6.14
N GLN A 110 -9.08 20.14 -6.14
CA GLN A 110 -9.50 21.10 -5.12
C GLN A 110 -11.02 21.23 -5.06
N GLY A 111 -11.68 21.36 -6.23
CA GLY A 111 -13.14 21.42 -6.32
C GLY A 111 -13.82 20.17 -5.76
N SER A 112 -13.35 19.00 -6.15
CA SER A 112 -13.87 17.71 -5.66
C SER A 112 -13.66 17.54 -4.16
N PHE A 113 -12.49 17.92 -3.65
CA PHE A 113 -12.20 17.87 -2.23
C PHE A 113 -13.12 18.81 -1.40
N ILE A 114 -13.35 20.03 -1.89
CA ILE A 114 -14.27 20.99 -1.25
C ILE A 114 -15.71 20.47 -1.29
N ASN A 115 -16.13 19.84 -2.38
CA ASN A 115 -17.46 19.27 -2.52
C ASN A 115 -17.69 18.08 -1.58
N LEU A 116 -16.67 17.22 -1.38
CA LEU A 116 -16.74 16.16 -0.37
C LEU A 116 -16.97 16.73 1.04
N TYR A 117 -16.34 17.87 1.36
CA TYR A 117 -16.48 18.49 2.67
C TYR A 117 -17.82 19.25 2.85
N LYS A 118 -18.38 19.81 1.76
CA LYS A 118 -19.64 20.56 1.78
C LYS A 118 -20.91 19.69 1.80
N ASN A 119 -20.81 18.44 1.40
CA ASN A 119 -21.96 17.53 1.45
C ASN A 119 -22.28 17.20 2.92
N GLU A 120 -23.30 17.86 3.44
CA GLU A 120 -23.81 17.73 4.84
C GLU A 120 -24.37 16.33 5.19
N ILE A 121 -24.20 15.33 4.32
CA ILE A 121 -24.77 13.99 4.45
C ILE A 121 -23.94 13.08 5.42
N LEU A 122 -23.00 13.66 6.16
CA LEU A 122 -22.15 12.88 7.09
C LEU A 122 -22.92 12.07 8.15
N PHE A 123 -24.14 12.48 8.48
CA PHE A 123 -24.95 11.86 9.52
C PHE A 123 -26.20 11.11 9.00
N SER A 124 -26.29 10.76 7.73
CA SER A 124 -27.30 9.80 7.24
C SER A 124 -26.99 8.39 7.79
N ASN A 125 -28.03 7.57 7.99
CA ASN A 125 -27.85 6.21 8.51
C ASN A 125 -26.86 5.37 7.67
N ASP A 126 -26.90 5.51 6.33
CA ASP A 126 -25.99 4.80 5.44
C ASP A 126 -24.54 5.25 5.61
N ASN A 127 -24.33 6.54 5.85
CA ASN A 127 -22.99 7.09 6.09
C ASN A 127 -22.45 6.74 7.48
N LEU A 128 -23.33 6.59 8.50
CA LEU A 128 -22.92 6.10 9.82
C LEU A 128 -22.44 4.66 9.76
N ILE A 129 -23.10 3.81 8.97
CA ILE A 129 -22.67 2.41 8.74
C ILE A 129 -21.32 2.41 8.01
N ALA A 130 -21.16 3.22 6.97
CA ALA A 130 -19.89 3.35 6.26
C ALA A 130 -18.76 3.86 7.19
N LEU A 131 -19.05 4.88 8.01
CA LEU A 131 -18.09 5.40 8.99
C LEU A 131 -17.69 4.33 10.02
N ALA A 132 -18.66 3.58 10.54
CA ALA A 132 -18.41 2.50 11.49
C ALA A 132 -17.57 1.38 10.85
N THR A 133 -17.83 1.04 9.59
CA THR A 133 -17.06 0.05 8.82
C THR A 133 -15.62 0.51 8.63
N VAL A 134 -15.41 1.76 8.22
CA VAL A 134 -14.07 2.35 8.06
C VAL A 134 -13.34 2.37 9.40
N ALA A 135 -13.98 2.86 10.47
CA ALA A 135 -13.39 2.88 11.81
C ALA A 135 -13.02 1.47 12.29
N GLY A 136 -13.89 0.47 12.07
CA GLY A 136 -13.64 -0.93 12.40
C GLY A 136 -12.45 -1.51 11.61
N THR A 137 -12.34 -1.19 10.33
CA THR A 137 -11.22 -1.60 9.48
C THR A 137 -9.91 -1.00 9.98
N PHE A 138 -9.88 0.29 10.28
CA PHE A 138 -8.71 0.96 10.87
C PHE A 138 -8.32 0.33 12.21
N PHE A 139 -9.29 0.14 13.11
CA PHE A 139 -9.02 -0.49 14.40
C PHE A 139 -8.44 -1.90 14.24
N THR A 140 -8.99 -2.70 13.33
CA THR A 140 -8.50 -4.06 13.05
C THR A 140 -7.09 -4.04 12.48
N PHE A 141 -6.82 -3.15 11.52
CA PHE A 141 -5.50 -3.03 10.90
C PHE A 141 -4.43 -2.61 11.92
N PHE A 142 -4.75 -1.63 12.79
CA PHE A 142 -3.81 -1.16 13.81
C PHE A 142 -3.80 -2.00 15.09
N SER A 143 -4.67 -3.00 15.21
CA SER A 143 -4.69 -3.90 16.38
C SER A 143 -3.36 -4.59 16.63
N ILE A 144 -2.59 -4.89 15.57
CA ILE A 144 -1.26 -5.48 15.68
C ILE A 144 -0.29 -4.57 16.45
N LEU A 145 -0.35 -3.25 16.24
CA LEU A 145 0.46 -2.29 16.98
C LEU A 145 0.07 -2.23 18.45
N ILE A 146 -1.24 -2.35 18.75
CA ILE A 146 -1.74 -2.38 20.13
C ILE A 146 -1.27 -3.66 20.84
N VAL A 147 -1.41 -4.82 20.18
CA VAL A 147 -1.03 -6.12 20.74
C VAL A 147 0.48 -6.21 20.94
N ASN A 148 1.28 -5.63 20.02
CA ASN A 148 2.74 -5.66 20.08
C ASN A 148 3.36 -4.40 20.72
N PHE A 149 2.54 -3.52 21.31
CA PHE A 149 3.03 -2.26 21.90
C PHE A 149 4.15 -2.48 22.93
N GLY A 150 4.05 -3.51 23.75
CA GLY A 150 5.09 -3.88 24.71
C GLY A 150 6.43 -4.23 24.07
N ASP A 151 6.41 -4.83 22.89
CA ASP A 151 7.63 -5.20 22.15
C ASP A 151 8.31 -3.98 21.54
N PHE A 152 7.55 -3.02 21.03
CA PHE A 152 8.10 -1.76 20.54
C PHE A 152 8.59 -0.86 21.68
N SER A 153 7.82 -0.75 22.77
CA SER A 153 8.11 0.15 23.87
C SER A 153 9.37 -0.23 24.67
N ARG A 154 9.74 -1.52 24.74
CA ARG A 154 10.96 -1.97 25.44
C ARG A 154 12.25 -1.46 24.82
N TYR A 155 12.26 -1.04 23.54
CA TYR A 155 13.45 -0.48 22.89
C TYR A 155 13.57 1.04 23.08
N VAL A 156 12.60 1.67 23.72
CA VAL A 156 12.58 3.11 23.94
C VAL A 156 13.36 3.46 25.22
N LYS A 157 14.21 4.47 25.16
CA LYS A 157 15.12 4.85 26.28
C LYS A 157 14.38 5.40 27.50
N ASN A 158 13.29 6.14 27.29
CA ASN A 158 12.54 6.78 28.36
C ASN A 158 11.10 7.13 27.91
N GLU A 159 10.24 7.47 28.88
CA GLU A 159 8.83 7.82 28.63
C GLU A 159 8.65 9.04 27.71
N LYS A 160 9.56 10.01 27.75
CA LYS A 160 9.51 11.20 26.89
C LYS A 160 9.69 10.84 25.43
N GLU A 161 10.61 9.93 25.13
CA GLU A 161 10.84 9.41 23.77
C GLU A 161 9.62 8.57 23.29
N LEU A 162 9.01 7.80 24.19
CA LEU A 162 7.81 7.04 23.87
C LEU A 162 6.64 7.96 23.48
N LYS A 163 6.41 9.03 24.25
CA LYS A 163 5.37 10.03 23.93
C LYS A 163 5.61 10.73 22.61
N LYS A 164 6.87 11.09 22.31
CA LYS A 164 7.23 11.66 21.00
C LYS A 164 7.00 10.68 19.86
N GLY A 165 7.38 9.40 20.06
CA GLY A 165 7.13 8.35 19.08
C GLY A 165 5.65 8.18 18.75
N ASN A 166 4.80 8.10 19.79
CA ASN A 166 3.35 7.99 19.63
C ASN A 166 2.74 9.21 18.92
N LEU A 167 3.18 10.43 19.27
CA LEU A 167 2.75 11.63 18.58
C LEU A 167 3.19 11.62 17.10
N SER A 168 4.40 11.17 16.83
CA SER A 168 4.91 11.02 15.46
C SER A 168 4.06 10.05 14.64
N VAL A 169 3.68 8.90 15.20
CA VAL A 169 2.79 7.94 14.52
C VAL A 169 1.44 8.59 14.19
N PHE A 170 0.86 9.30 15.14
CA PHE A 170 -0.42 10.00 14.94
C PHE A 170 -0.35 11.06 13.82
N LEU A 171 0.68 11.91 13.84
CA LEU A 171 0.89 12.93 12.81
C LEU A 171 1.14 12.30 11.42
N ASN A 172 1.95 11.24 11.37
CA ASN A 172 2.20 10.52 10.12
C ASN A 172 0.93 9.89 9.55
N LEU A 173 0.05 9.34 10.38
CA LEU A 173 -1.23 8.81 9.94
C LEU A 173 -2.13 9.88 9.32
N ILE A 174 -2.20 11.07 9.92
CA ILE A 174 -2.97 12.19 9.36
C ILE A 174 -2.42 12.59 8.00
N ILE A 175 -1.10 12.79 7.90
CA ILE A 175 -0.42 13.19 6.65
C ILE A 175 -0.65 12.12 5.58
N PHE A 176 -0.42 10.85 5.92
CA PHE A 176 -0.60 9.74 4.98
C PHE A 176 -2.04 9.62 4.48
N SER A 177 -3.02 9.74 5.38
CA SER A 177 -4.44 9.70 5.02
C SER A 177 -4.80 10.83 4.07
N PHE A 178 -4.32 12.05 4.33
CA PHE A 178 -4.55 13.20 3.46
C PHE A 178 -3.93 12.99 2.07
N LEU A 179 -2.68 12.55 2.00
CA LEU A 179 -2.00 12.23 0.73
C LEU A 179 -2.75 11.16 -0.06
N THR A 180 -3.21 10.10 0.62
CA THR A 180 -3.94 9.01 -0.02
C THR A 180 -5.26 9.48 -0.63
N VAL A 181 -6.03 10.31 0.10
CA VAL A 181 -7.28 10.86 -0.42
C VAL A 181 -7.03 11.70 -1.68
N LEU A 182 -6.02 12.57 -1.67
CA LEU A 182 -5.66 13.37 -2.83
C LEU A 182 -5.22 12.52 -4.04
N ILE A 183 -4.48 11.44 -3.80
CA ILE A 183 -4.05 10.51 -4.85
C ILE A 183 -5.27 9.81 -5.47
N VAL A 184 -6.19 9.31 -4.66
CA VAL A 184 -7.39 8.63 -5.16
C VAL A 184 -8.28 9.57 -5.95
N LEU A 185 -8.54 10.79 -5.44
CA LEU A 185 -9.32 11.80 -6.16
C LEU A 185 -8.63 12.22 -7.47
N GLY A 186 -7.31 12.41 -7.45
CA GLY A 186 -6.55 12.74 -8.66
C GLY A 186 -6.62 11.64 -9.71
N ALA A 187 -6.54 10.38 -9.29
CA ALA A 187 -6.66 9.23 -10.18
C ALA A 187 -8.06 9.16 -10.83
N ASP A 188 -9.11 9.34 -10.04
CA ASP A 188 -10.49 9.32 -10.52
C ASP A 188 -10.73 10.38 -11.61
N ILE A 189 -10.31 11.63 -11.37
CA ILE A 189 -10.41 12.73 -12.32
C ILE A 189 -9.62 12.44 -13.62
N ILE A 190 -8.41 11.89 -13.50
CA ILE A 190 -7.58 11.57 -14.67
C ILE A 190 -8.24 10.45 -15.49
N PHE A 191 -8.80 9.44 -14.84
CA PHE A 191 -9.45 8.33 -15.55
C PHE A 191 -10.74 8.77 -16.24
N ASP A 192 -11.53 9.62 -15.60
CA ASP A 192 -12.72 10.23 -16.22
C ASP A 192 -12.36 11.04 -17.48
N LYS A 193 -11.33 11.89 -17.39
CA LYS A 193 -10.86 12.69 -18.53
C LYS A 193 -10.33 11.85 -19.69
N LYS A 194 -9.65 10.74 -19.38
CA LYS A 194 -9.09 9.83 -20.40
C LYS A 194 -10.10 8.78 -20.87
N LEU A 195 -11.35 8.83 -20.41
CA LEU A 195 -12.40 7.84 -20.70
C LEU A 195 -11.94 6.40 -20.41
N ILE A 196 -11.11 6.22 -19.39
CA ILE A 196 -10.66 4.90 -18.97
C ILE A 196 -11.80 4.24 -18.17
N ALA A 197 -12.30 3.13 -18.68
CA ALA A 197 -13.38 2.40 -18.02
C ALA A 197 -12.90 1.82 -16.67
N VAL A 198 -13.40 2.39 -15.58
CA VAL A 198 -13.16 1.91 -14.21
C VAL A 198 -14.50 1.61 -13.56
N GLN A 199 -14.64 0.43 -12.97
CA GLN A 199 -15.82 0.06 -12.19
C GLN A 199 -15.65 0.56 -10.75
N GLY A 200 -16.03 1.82 -10.50
CA GLY A 200 -15.91 2.47 -9.18
C GLY A 200 -14.54 3.05 -8.89
N LEU A 201 -14.39 3.63 -7.69
CA LEU A 201 -13.15 4.25 -7.23
C LEU A 201 -12.03 3.22 -7.05
N LEU A 202 -10.91 3.42 -7.72
CA LEU A 202 -9.71 2.63 -7.50
C LEU A 202 -8.98 3.15 -6.26
N THR A 203 -8.94 2.34 -5.23
CA THR A 203 -8.28 2.65 -3.96
C THR A 203 -6.90 2.00 -3.82
N ASN A 204 -6.64 0.95 -4.61
CA ASN A 204 -5.37 0.24 -4.58
C ASN A 204 -4.34 0.96 -5.48
N PRO A 205 -3.20 1.44 -4.94
CA PRO A 205 -2.18 2.15 -5.72
C PRO A 205 -1.66 1.36 -6.94
N THR A 206 -1.56 0.04 -6.84
CA THR A 206 -1.11 -0.81 -7.96
C THR A 206 -2.08 -0.80 -9.12
N ASP A 207 -3.39 -0.81 -8.83
CA ASP A 207 -4.43 -0.80 -9.86
C ASP A 207 -4.54 0.59 -10.50
N ILE A 208 -4.37 1.67 -9.72
CA ILE A 208 -4.29 3.03 -10.23
C ILE A 208 -3.14 3.13 -11.24
N ILE A 209 -1.94 2.70 -10.85
CA ILE A 209 -0.74 2.83 -11.67
C ILE A 209 -0.79 1.96 -12.91
N GLY A 210 -1.38 0.77 -12.81
CA GLY A 210 -1.56 -0.14 -13.94
C GLY A 210 -2.43 0.44 -15.08
N LYS A 211 -3.16 1.54 -14.84
CA LYS A 211 -3.97 2.25 -15.83
C LYS A 211 -3.24 3.42 -16.51
N PHE A 212 -2.03 3.75 -16.11
CA PHE A 212 -1.25 4.82 -16.75
C PHE A 212 -0.54 4.33 -18.00
N ASP A 213 -0.58 5.13 -19.06
CA ASP A 213 0.03 4.81 -20.35
C ASP A 213 1.56 4.95 -20.35
N ASN A 214 2.12 5.67 -19.35
CA ASN A 214 3.55 5.91 -19.28
C ASN A 214 4.28 4.80 -18.51
N ILE A 215 4.89 3.88 -19.25
CA ILE A 215 5.62 2.72 -18.70
C ILE A 215 6.71 3.13 -17.71
N GLN A 216 7.45 4.22 -17.99
CA GLN A 216 8.55 4.64 -17.10
C GLN A 216 8.03 5.09 -15.72
N ILE A 217 6.97 5.91 -15.71
CA ILE A 217 6.33 6.33 -14.48
C ILE A 217 5.76 5.11 -13.73
N THR A 218 5.11 4.22 -14.44
CA THR A 218 4.54 2.98 -13.88
C THR A 218 5.60 2.13 -13.19
N ILE A 219 6.75 1.91 -13.82
CA ILE A 219 7.86 1.14 -13.23
C ILE A 219 8.39 1.82 -11.96
N ILE A 220 8.64 3.13 -12.00
CA ILE A 220 9.16 3.88 -10.86
C ILE A 220 8.21 3.76 -9.66
N VAL A 221 6.92 3.99 -9.88
CA VAL A 221 5.95 3.97 -8.78
C VAL A 221 5.71 2.55 -8.25
N LEU A 222 5.71 1.52 -9.12
CA LEU A 222 5.64 0.13 -8.68
C LEU A 222 6.84 -0.26 -7.81
N LEU A 223 8.05 0.21 -8.13
CA LEU A 223 9.22 0.00 -7.28
C LEU A 223 9.03 0.62 -5.88
N PHE A 224 8.45 1.82 -5.78
CA PHE A 224 8.12 2.41 -4.49
C PHE A 224 7.12 1.55 -3.71
N ILE A 225 6.09 1.02 -4.37
CA ILE A 225 5.09 0.17 -3.73
C ILE A 225 5.70 -1.15 -3.25
N VAL A 226 6.59 -1.75 -4.05
CA VAL A 226 7.33 -2.96 -3.66
C VAL A 226 8.16 -2.71 -2.40
N VAL A 227 8.91 -1.61 -2.36
CA VAL A 227 9.71 -1.25 -1.17
C VAL A 227 8.81 -0.98 0.03
N ALA A 228 7.69 -0.27 -0.15
CA ALA A 228 6.71 -0.01 0.91
C ALA A 228 6.13 -1.30 1.48
N SER A 229 5.66 -2.21 0.63
CA SER A 229 5.04 -3.46 1.06
C SER A 229 6.04 -4.40 1.73
N ALA A 230 7.27 -4.50 1.20
CA ALA A 230 8.33 -5.30 1.80
C ALA A 230 8.75 -4.77 3.18
N SER A 231 8.93 -3.45 3.32
CA SER A 231 9.31 -2.83 4.59
C SER A 231 8.21 -2.92 5.64
N THR A 232 6.94 -2.78 5.26
CA THR A 232 5.80 -2.94 6.17
C THR A 232 5.76 -4.36 6.74
N ASN A 233 6.03 -5.36 5.91
CA ASN A 233 6.10 -6.75 6.36
C ASN A 233 7.24 -6.99 7.37
N LEU A 234 8.39 -6.36 7.15
CA LEU A 234 9.51 -6.43 8.09
C LEU A 234 9.16 -5.80 9.44
N VAL A 235 8.46 -4.66 9.45
CA VAL A 235 8.05 -3.99 10.69
C VAL A 235 6.99 -4.76 11.44
N ALA A 236 5.99 -5.29 10.74
CA ALA A 236 4.82 -5.90 11.37
C ALA A 236 5.10 -7.30 11.94
N ASN A 237 6.07 -8.04 11.37
CA ASN A 237 6.30 -9.45 11.68
C ASN A 237 7.67 -9.74 12.32
N TYR A 238 8.44 -8.70 12.60
CA TYR A 238 9.72 -8.78 13.32
C TYR A 238 9.51 -8.66 14.83
#